data_e9879879470ce01d78a4a767f2b48a80
#
_entry.id   e9879879470ce01d78a4a767f2b48a80
#
_cell.length_a   1.000
_cell.length_b   1.000
_cell.length_c   1.000
_cell.angle_alpha   90.00
_cell.angle_beta   90.00
_cell.angle_gamma   90.00
#
_symmetry.space_group_name_H-M   'P 1'
#
loop_
_entity.id
_entity.type
_entity.pdbx_description
1 polymer ?
#
loop_
_entity_poly.entity_id
_entity_poly.type
_entity_poly.pdbx_seq_one_letter_code
_entity_poly.pdbx_strand_id
1 'polypeptide(L)'
;MKPLAIWIAVVAVVFGGYALVASLLRETEQVFVVVDTSFFMEANEAQVRRELDRIDDRDRSEFALATVRDRGGSALVHSWQDDLTLGGFQAFGPCSLEGIDEFTEAIDADERILITTSASCDPAEFTDWTVVTLDR
;
A
#
# COMPACT_ATOMS: atom_id res chain seq x y z
N MET A 1 -34.39 -35.36 21.25
CA MET A 1 -33.34 -35.28 20.20
C MET A 1 -33.72 -34.38 19.02
N LYS A 2 -34.92 -34.45 18.51
CA LYS A 2 -35.31 -33.56 17.37
C LYS A 2 -35.25 -32.05 17.66
N PRO A 3 -35.63 -31.51 18.85
CA PRO A 3 -35.54 -30.07 19.09
C PRO A 3 -34.10 -29.54 19.15
N LEU A 4 -33.13 -30.33 19.66
CA LEU A 4 -31.74 -29.94 19.74
C LEU A 4 -31.12 -29.79 18.36
N ALA A 5 -31.42 -30.70 17.44
CA ALA A 5 -30.90 -30.63 16.06
C ALA A 5 -31.44 -29.41 15.32
N ILE A 6 -32.69 -29.02 15.54
CA ILE A 6 -33.27 -27.81 14.98
C ILE A 6 -32.58 -26.55 15.51
N TRP A 7 -32.31 -26.50 16.82
CA TRP A 7 -31.58 -25.38 17.42
C TRP A 7 -30.16 -25.24 16.89
N ILE A 8 -29.45 -26.35 16.74
CA ILE A 8 -28.07 -26.34 16.14
C ILE A 8 -28.12 -25.84 14.69
N ALA A 9 -29.09 -26.28 13.91
CA ALA A 9 -29.26 -25.83 12.53
C ALA A 9 -29.55 -24.32 12.44
N VAL A 10 -30.45 -23.81 13.30
CA VAL A 10 -30.78 -22.38 13.36
C VAL A 10 -29.55 -21.55 13.74
N VAL A 11 -28.82 -21.98 14.76
CA VAL A 11 -27.58 -21.29 15.18
C VAL A 11 -26.53 -21.29 14.06
N ALA A 12 -26.33 -22.42 13.37
CA ALA A 12 -25.38 -22.51 12.25
C ALA A 12 -25.78 -21.61 11.09
N VAL A 13 -27.05 -21.49 10.76
CA VAL A 13 -27.53 -20.60 9.69
C VAL A 13 -27.38 -19.14 10.08
N VAL A 14 -27.71 -18.76 11.31
CA VAL A 14 -27.59 -17.38 11.79
C VAL A 14 -26.09 -16.94 11.84
N PHE A 15 -25.23 -17.74 12.44
CA PHE A 15 -23.81 -17.42 12.54
C PHE A 15 -23.09 -17.50 11.17
N GLY A 16 -23.43 -18.49 10.34
CA GLY A 16 -22.92 -18.61 8.98
C GLY A 16 -23.36 -17.45 8.09
N GLY A 17 -24.63 -17.05 8.18
CA GLY A 17 -25.17 -15.89 7.48
C GLY A 17 -24.52 -14.59 7.93
N TYR A 18 -24.34 -14.40 9.23
CA TYR A 18 -23.65 -13.22 9.78
C TYR A 18 -22.20 -13.14 9.34
N ALA A 19 -21.47 -14.26 9.40
CA ALA A 19 -20.07 -14.31 8.93
C ALA A 19 -19.95 -14.00 7.43
N LEU A 20 -20.87 -14.48 6.61
CA LEU A 20 -20.92 -14.19 5.19
C LEU A 20 -21.18 -12.70 4.94
N VAL A 21 -22.18 -12.12 5.58
CA VAL A 21 -22.52 -10.69 5.46
C VAL A 21 -21.36 -9.83 5.97
N ALA A 22 -20.78 -10.16 7.11
CA ALA A 22 -19.62 -9.44 7.63
C ALA A 22 -18.40 -9.51 6.70
N SER A 23 -18.21 -10.64 6.00
CA SER A 23 -17.13 -10.79 5.02
C SER A 23 -17.37 -9.99 3.73
N LEU A 24 -18.64 -9.82 3.33
CA LEU A 24 -19.03 -9.02 2.16
C LEU A 24 -19.02 -7.51 2.45
N LEU A 25 -19.24 -7.12 3.73
CA LEU A 25 -19.24 -5.73 4.16
C LEU A 25 -17.85 -5.24 4.60
N ARG A 26 -16.82 -6.09 4.61
CA ARG A 26 -15.47 -5.63 4.85
C ARG A 26 -15.05 -4.74 3.67
N GLU A 27 -14.85 -3.48 3.98
CA GLU A 27 -14.32 -2.49 3.05
C GLU A 27 -12.94 -2.95 2.57
N THR A 28 -12.65 -2.69 1.30
CA THR A 28 -11.32 -2.89 0.72
C THR A 28 -10.39 -1.84 1.32
N GLU A 29 -9.23 -2.26 1.83
CA GLU A 29 -8.22 -1.35 2.37
C GLU A 29 -7.53 -0.60 1.21
N GLN A 30 -7.48 0.72 1.27
CA GLN A 30 -6.81 1.56 0.30
C GLN A 30 -5.39 1.90 0.77
N VAL A 31 -4.39 1.40 0.05
CA VAL A 31 -2.98 1.56 0.39
C VAL A 31 -2.28 2.43 -0.66
N PHE A 32 -1.82 3.60 -0.24
CA PHE A 32 -1.03 4.48 -1.09
C PHE A 32 0.45 4.22 -0.90
N VAL A 33 1.13 3.81 -1.96
CA VAL A 33 2.55 3.45 -1.94
C VAL A 33 3.35 4.48 -2.72
N VAL A 34 4.40 5.00 -2.11
CA VAL A 34 5.34 5.92 -2.73
C VAL A 34 6.70 5.27 -2.77
N VAL A 35 7.28 5.20 -3.96
CA VAL A 35 8.64 4.69 -4.18
C VAL A 35 9.57 5.84 -4.46
N ASP A 36 10.61 5.95 -3.66
CA ASP A 36 11.73 6.84 -3.93
C ASP A 36 12.49 6.34 -5.17
N THR A 37 12.56 7.17 -6.19
CA THR A 37 13.30 6.91 -7.44
C THR A 37 14.50 7.85 -7.60
N SER A 38 15.07 8.32 -6.49
CA SER A 38 16.31 9.10 -6.49
C SER A 38 17.54 8.24 -6.78
N PHE A 39 18.70 8.88 -7.00
CA PHE A 39 19.98 8.21 -7.26
C PHE A 39 20.33 7.09 -6.27
N PHE A 40 20.03 7.34 -5.00
CA PHE A 40 20.40 6.41 -3.93
C PHE A 40 19.63 5.08 -4.01
N MET A 41 18.58 5.04 -4.80
CA MET A 41 17.74 3.85 -4.98
C MET A 41 18.18 2.95 -6.14
N GLU A 42 19.10 3.40 -7.01
CA GLU A 42 19.54 2.63 -8.18
C GLU A 42 20.03 1.21 -7.81
N ALA A 43 20.84 1.11 -6.78
CA ALA A 43 21.36 -0.18 -6.30
C ALA A 43 20.32 -1.05 -5.58
N ASN A 44 19.15 -0.50 -5.29
CA ASN A 44 18.12 -1.14 -4.47
C ASN A 44 16.88 -1.59 -5.27
N GLU A 45 16.91 -1.50 -6.61
CA GLU A 45 15.76 -1.87 -7.45
C GLU A 45 15.18 -3.25 -7.12
N ALA A 46 16.04 -4.25 -6.95
CA ALA A 46 15.61 -5.60 -6.62
C ALA A 46 14.95 -5.69 -5.23
N GLN A 47 15.34 -4.85 -4.29
CA GLN A 47 14.72 -4.77 -2.97
C GLN A 47 13.39 -4.04 -3.04
N VAL A 48 13.30 -2.95 -3.81
CA VAL A 48 12.04 -2.24 -4.08
C VAL A 48 11.01 -3.21 -4.64
N ARG A 49 11.37 -3.98 -5.67
CA ARG A 49 10.43 -4.96 -6.28
C ARG A 49 9.95 -6.00 -5.27
N ARG A 50 10.84 -6.54 -4.43
CA ARG A 50 10.43 -7.48 -3.38
C ARG A 50 9.49 -6.87 -2.35
N GLU A 51 9.72 -5.61 -1.97
CA GLU A 51 8.81 -4.92 -1.04
C GLU A 51 7.45 -4.63 -1.69
N LEU A 52 7.43 -4.25 -2.97
CA LEU A 52 6.19 -4.07 -3.71
C LEU A 52 5.42 -5.39 -3.81
N ASP A 53 6.09 -6.50 -4.17
CA ASP A 53 5.47 -7.82 -4.21
C ASP A 53 4.88 -8.22 -2.85
N ARG A 54 5.60 -7.93 -1.75
CA ARG A 54 5.12 -8.21 -0.38
C ARG A 54 3.89 -7.38 -0.01
N ILE A 55 3.82 -6.14 -0.49
CA ILE A 55 2.66 -5.27 -0.26
C ILE A 55 1.49 -5.73 -1.12
N ASP A 56 1.76 -6.08 -2.37
CA ASP A 56 0.76 -6.56 -3.34
C ASP A 56 0.09 -7.87 -2.90
N ASP A 57 0.80 -8.72 -2.17
CA ASP A 57 0.27 -9.97 -1.60
C ASP A 57 -0.81 -9.76 -0.50
N ARG A 58 -1.14 -8.52 -0.15
CA ARG A 58 -2.18 -8.23 0.86
C ARG A 58 -3.57 -8.51 0.31
N ASP A 59 -4.30 -9.38 1.01
CA ASP A 59 -5.67 -9.69 0.67
C ASP A 59 -6.59 -8.45 0.82
N ARG A 60 -7.50 -8.28 -0.14
CA ARG A 60 -8.55 -7.24 -0.11
C ARG A 60 -8.02 -5.82 0.01
N SER A 61 -6.95 -5.52 -0.68
CA SER A 61 -6.38 -4.19 -0.76
C SER A 61 -6.46 -3.66 -2.19
N GLU A 62 -6.65 -2.36 -2.32
CA GLU A 62 -6.45 -1.61 -3.54
C GLU A 62 -5.23 -0.73 -3.37
N PHE A 63 -4.44 -0.60 -4.42
CA PHE A 63 -3.17 0.10 -4.39
C PHE A 63 -3.16 1.28 -5.35
N ALA A 64 -2.63 2.41 -4.87
CA ALA A 64 -2.19 3.50 -5.73
C ALA A 64 -0.69 3.68 -5.56
N LEU A 65 0.02 3.95 -6.64
CA LEU A 65 1.47 4.04 -6.67
C LEU A 65 1.94 5.38 -7.21
N ALA A 66 2.85 6.02 -6.50
CA ALA A 66 3.54 7.22 -6.94
C ALA A 66 5.05 7.06 -6.79
N THR A 67 5.80 7.91 -7.49
CA THR A 67 7.25 8.02 -7.39
C THR A 67 7.65 9.43 -6.99
N VAL A 68 8.77 9.56 -6.29
CA VAL A 68 9.32 10.86 -5.89
C VAL A 68 10.74 11.05 -6.43
N ARG A 69 10.96 12.20 -7.08
CA ARG A 69 12.26 12.62 -7.61
C ARG A 69 12.28 14.14 -7.78
N ASP A 70 13.44 14.74 -7.73
CA ASP A 70 13.58 16.22 -7.76
C ASP A 70 13.10 16.84 -9.08
N ARG A 71 13.57 16.38 -10.20
CA ARG A 71 13.16 16.94 -11.50
C ARG A 71 11.93 16.28 -12.05
N GLY A 72 10.86 17.04 -12.07
CA GLY A 72 9.52 16.60 -12.46
C GLY A 72 8.62 16.31 -11.26
N GLY A 73 9.13 16.46 -10.04
CA GLY A 73 8.37 16.28 -8.82
C GLY A 73 7.86 14.86 -8.60
N SER A 74 6.92 14.74 -7.72
CA SER A 74 6.18 13.51 -7.48
C SER A 74 5.25 13.21 -8.66
N ALA A 75 5.20 11.96 -9.08
CA ALA A 75 4.35 11.52 -10.19
C ALA A 75 3.53 10.29 -9.79
N LEU A 76 2.22 10.35 -10.02
CA LEU A 76 1.37 9.19 -9.88
C LEU A 76 1.64 8.21 -11.03
N VAL A 77 1.98 6.97 -10.68
CA VAL A 77 2.19 5.89 -11.67
C VAL A 77 0.86 5.30 -12.07
N HIS A 78 0.03 4.97 -11.07
CA HIS A 78 -1.36 4.56 -11.28
C HIS A 78 -2.22 4.90 -10.05
N SER A 79 -3.51 5.14 -10.29
CA SER A 79 -4.52 5.28 -9.24
C SER A 79 -4.96 3.90 -8.72
N TRP A 80 -6.05 3.83 -7.99
CA TRP A 80 -6.52 2.61 -7.32
C TRP A 80 -6.73 1.43 -8.28
N GLN A 81 -6.06 0.33 -8.01
CA GLN A 81 -6.21 -0.95 -8.70
C GLN A 81 -5.78 -2.11 -7.80
N ASP A 82 -6.20 -3.31 -8.16
CA ASP A 82 -5.96 -4.51 -7.35
C ASP A 82 -4.49 -4.93 -7.32
N ASP A 83 -3.71 -4.53 -8.33
CA ASP A 83 -2.30 -4.90 -8.48
C ASP A 83 -1.38 -3.70 -8.28
N LEU A 84 -0.26 -3.92 -7.60
CA LEU A 84 0.78 -2.92 -7.37
C LEU A 84 1.91 -3.10 -8.38
N THR A 85 1.81 -2.42 -9.52
CA THR A 85 2.76 -2.58 -10.62
C THR A 85 3.63 -1.34 -10.82
N LEU A 86 4.91 -1.46 -10.55
CA LEU A 86 5.93 -0.50 -10.95
C LEU A 86 6.51 -0.95 -12.31
N GLY A 87 6.32 -0.13 -13.33
CA GLY A 87 6.89 -0.36 -14.67
C GLY A 87 8.42 -0.27 -14.68
N GLY A 88 8.99 0.51 -15.59
CA GLY A 88 10.44 0.75 -15.59
C GLY A 88 10.89 1.52 -14.34
N PHE A 89 11.95 1.03 -13.69
CA PHE A 89 12.60 1.73 -12.59
C PHE A 89 13.77 2.54 -13.15
N GLN A 90 13.71 3.86 -13.02
CA GLN A 90 14.81 4.76 -13.37
C GLN A 90 15.15 5.65 -12.18
N ALA A 91 16.27 5.38 -11.53
CA ALA A 91 16.78 6.23 -10.47
C ALA A 91 17.38 7.50 -11.07
N PHE A 92 16.92 8.66 -10.59
CA PHE A 92 17.36 9.94 -11.12
C PHE A 92 17.17 11.09 -10.11
N GLY A 93 18.20 11.93 -9.95
CA GLY A 93 18.13 13.12 -9.13
C GLY A 93 18.10 12.86 -7.62
N PRO A 94 18.11 13.90 -6.81
CA PRO A 94 17.91 13.79 -5.37
C PRO A 94 16.45 13.44 -5.05
N CYS A 95 16.17 13.01 -3.82
CA CYS A 95 14.81 12.80 -3.34
C CYS A 95 14.15 14.13 -2.99
N SER A 96 12.91 14.28 -3.41
CA SER A 96 12.02 15.35 -2.95
C SER A 96 10.67 14.76 -2.56
N LEU A 97 10.26 14.95 -1.32
CA LEU A 97 8.97 14.52 -0.78
C LEU A 97 7.89 15.59 -0.93
N GLU A 98 8.23 16.73 -1.52
CA GLU A 98 7.29 17.83 -1.73
C GLU A 98 6.10 17.39 -2.59
N GLY A 99 4.89 17.62 -2.09
CA GLY A 99 3.64 17.36 -2.81
C GLY A 99 3.15 15.93 -2.81
N ILE A 100 3.81 14.97 -2.14
CA ILE A 100 3.35 13.57 -2.12
C ILE A 100 2.05 13.37 -1.32
N ASP A 101 1.78 14.23 -0.37
CA ASP A 101 0.58 14.25 0.47
C ASP A 101 -0.58 15.03 -0.15
N GLU A 102 -0.34 15.72 -1.28
CA GLU A 102 -1.36 16.47 -2.02
C GLU A 102 -2.15 15.59 -3.00
N PHE A 103 -1.67 14.38 -3.31
CA PHE A 103 -2.42 13.45 -4.14
C PHE A 103 -3.74 13.07 -3.49
N THR A 104 -4.82 13.04 -4.28
CA THR A 104 -6.14 12.58 -3.79
C THR A 104 -6.05 11.19 -3.19
N GLU A 105 -5.28 10.30 -3.82
CA GLU A 105 -5.02 8.95 -3.35
C GLU A 105 -4.30 8.94 -1.98
N ALA A 106 -3.39 9.88 -1.73
CA ALA A 106 -2.71 10.00 -0.44
C ALA A 106 -3.69 10.48 0.67
N ILE A 107 -4.63 11.34 0.30
CA ILE A 107 -5.64 11.88 1.24
C ILE A 107 -6.66 10.81 1.60
N ASP A 108 -7.10 10.02 0.61
CA ASP A 108 -8.15 9.02 0.75
C ASP A 108 -7.63 7.68 1.32
N ALA A 109 -6.32 7.45 1.32
CA ALA A 109 -5.71 6.20 1.75
C ALA A 109 -5.92 5.88 3.24
N ASP A 110 -6.21 4.62 3.53
CA ASP A 110 -6.22 4.07 4.89
C ASP A 110 -4.81 3.90 5.44
N GLU A 111 -3.87 3.52 4.58
CA GLU A 111 -2.44 3.41 4.89
C GLU A 111 -1.59 4.09 3.81
N ARG A 112 -0.52 4.74 4.23
CA ARG A 112 0.48 5.38 3.37
C ARG A 112 1.84 4.79 3.64
N ILE A 113 2.51 4.30 2.59
CA ILE A 113 3.80 3.63 2.68
C ILE A 113 4.81 4.38 1.82
N LEU A 114 5.96 4.72 2.39
CA LEU A 114 7.12 5.28 1.68
C LEU A 114 8.26 4.26 1.66
N ILE A 115 8.73 3.89 0.49
CA ILE A 115 9.90 3.02 0.30
C ILE A 115 11.09 3.90 -0.10
N THR A 116 12.10 3.96 0.75
CA THR A 116 13.30 4.79 0.57
C THR A 116 14.54 4.15 1.20
N THR A 117 15.67 4.86 1.19
CA THR A 117 16.88 4.51 1.96
C THR A 117 17.20 5.60 2.97
N SER A 118 17.93 5.25 4.01
CA SER A 118 18.40 6.24 5.01
C SER A 118 19.31 7.34 4.43
N ALA A 119 19.91 7.07 3.27
CA ALA A 119 20.79 8.02 2.59
C ALA A 119 20.07 9.02 1.66
N SER A 120 18.77 8.81 1.41
CA SER A 120 18.02 9.54 0.39
C SER A 120 17.07 10.56 1.01
N CYS A 121 15.84 10.16 1.26
CA CYS A 121 14.80 11.04 1.81
C CYS A 121 14.90 11.13 3.33
N ASP A 122 14.62 12.30 3.87
CA ASP A 122 14.33 12.46 5.30
C ASP A 122 12.81 12.52 5.50
N PRO A 123 12.19 11.42 5.93
CA PRO A 123 10.73 11.35 6.12
C PRO A 123 10.28 11.88 7.49
N ALA A 124 11.12 12.61 8.22
CA ALA A 124 10.83 13.05 9.59
C ALA A 124 9.55 13.90 9.71
N GLU A 125 9.12 14.55 8.62
CA GLU A 125 7.89 15.34 8.57
C GLU A 125 6.62 14.49 8.36
N PHE A 126 6.78 13.22 7.95
CA PHE A 126 5.68 12.30 7.62
C PHE A 126 5.48 11.26 8.73
N THR A 127 5.08 11.73 9.92
CA THR A 127 4.96 10.88 11.12
C THR A 127 3.82 9.86 11.04
N ASP A 128 2.85 10.07 10.18
CA ASP A 128 1.70 9.20 9.92
C ASP A 128 1.89 8.27 8.72
N TRP A 129 3.11 8.23 8.17
CA TRP A 129 3.48 7.32 7.09
C TRP A 129 4.24 6.10 7.62
N THR A 130 3.97 4.94 7.05
CA THR A 130 4.81 3.76 7.24
C THR A 130 6.04 3.87 6.35
N VAL A 131 7.23 4.03 6.94
CA VAL A 131 8.48 4.16 6.19
C VAL A 131 9.20 2.83 6.14
N VAL A 132 9.42 2.32 4.93
CA VAL A 132 10.24 1.14 4.67
C VAL A 132 11.61 1.61 4.21
N THR A 133 12.61 1.43 5.06
CA THR A 133 13.99 1.82 4.76
C THR A 133 14.76 0.62 4.23
N LEU A 134 15.27 0.74 3.00
CA LEU A 134 16.07 -0.28 2.34
C LEU A 134 17.55 -0.01 2.62
N ASP A 135 18.05 -0.52 3.72
CA ASP A 135 19.48 -0.45 4.05
C ASP A 135 20.20 -1.73 3.61
N ARG A 136 21.44 -1.57 3.16
CA ARG A 136 22.33 -2.68 2.82
C ARG A 136 22.95 -3.30 4.06
#